data_432014a7c12651a8d63ebf31b4d51a4f
#
_entry.id   432014a7c12651a8d63ebf31b4d51a4f
#
_cell.length_a   1.000
_cell.length_b   1.000
_cell.length_c   1.000
_cell.angle_alpha   90.00
_cell.angle_beta   90.00
_cell.angle_gamma   90.00
#
_symmetry.space_group_name_H-M   'P 1'
#
loop_
_entity.id
_entity.type
_entity.pdbx_description
1 polymer ?
#
loop_
_entity_poly.entity_id
_entity_poly.type
_entity_poly.pdbx_seq_one_letter_code
_entity_poly.pdbx_strand_id
1 'polypeptide(L)'
;MMERRALGASGLDVPVIGMGTWRTFDVRGAADVARSRAVLDEAYAAGATLFDTSPMYGEAERVLSVTMGARRGDALVADKLWTSDDEEAKRQASRALAWYGGRVDVYQVHNLVRVEKRLAMLNRMRDEGSVRVVGATHYQHSAYAELLGLIRAGKVQQIQIPYNATDRLAEQELLPAAADRGVGVIVMRPLGEGALVRRVPKPETLTPLEPYGVRSWAQALLKFILSDPRVHCVIPATSRPERMRENAGAGSPPWLDDDARAYVARLAAQ
;
A
#
# COMPACT_ATOMS: atom_id res chain seq x y z
N MET A 1 5.15 19.15 -0.36
CA MET A 1 4.26 18.52 -1.38
C MET A 1 4.51 17.02 -1.35
N MET A 2 3.48 16.17 -1.46
CA MET A 2 3.61 14.71 -1.53
C MET A 2 4.51 14.31 -2.72
N GLU A 3 5.58 13.54 -2.45
CA GLU A 3 6.40 12.98 -3.53
C GLU A 3 5.61 11.90 -4.28
N ARG A 4 5.92 11.76 -5.57
CA ARG A 4 5.38 10.70 -6.41
C ARG A 4 6.53 9.92 -7.04
N ARG A 5 6.33 8.62 -7.24
CA ARG A 5 7.33 7.70 -7.83
C ARG A 5 6.68 6.87 -8.93
N ALA A 6 7.40 6.64 -10.01
CA ALA A 6 6.99 5.65 -11.00
C ALA A 6 6.97 4.26 -10.34
N LEU A 7 5.85 3.55 -10.42
CA LEU A 7 5.68 2.21 -9.83
C LEU A 7 6.44 1.16 -10.66
N GLY A 8 7.73 1.03 -10.37
CA GLY A 8 8.64 0.25 -11.19
C GLY A 8 8.65 0.70 -12.65
N ALA A 9 8.72 -0.24 -13.58
CA ALA A 9 8.66 0.02 -15.02
C ALA A 9 7.24 0.06 -15.59
N SER A 10 6.19 0.08 -14.74
CA SER A 10 4.79 0.01 -15.18
C SER A 10 4.26 1.27 -15.87
N GLY A 11 4.96 2.39 -15.77
CA GLY A 11 4.50 3.70 -16.25
C GLY A 11 3.40 4.33 -15.40
N LEU A 12 2.99 3.71 -14.28
CA LEU A 12 2.04 4.28 -13.34
C LEU A 12 2.76 5.11 -12.29
N ASP A 13 2.44 6.39 -12.20
CA ASP A 13 2.97 7.29 -11.19
C ASP A 13 2.09 7.25 -9.93
N VAL A 14 2.68 6.94 -8.77
CA VAL A 14 1.97 6.76 -7.49
C VAL A 14 2.48 7.71 -6.40
N PRO A 15 1.62 8.21 -5.49
CA PRO A 15 2.09 8.92 -4.33
C PRO A 15 2.87 7.97 -3.41
N VAL A 16 3.92 8.46 -2.75
CA VAL A 16 4.72 7.63 -1.84
C VAL A 16 3.95 7.20 -0.60
N ILE A 17 2.90 7.93 -0.22
CA ILE A 17 1.94 7.52 0.81
C ILE A 17 0.57 7.36 0.17
N GLY A 18 0.03 6.15 0.27
CA GLY A 18 -1.36 5.82 -0.01
C GLY A 18 -2.13 5.55 1.29
N MET A 19 -3.26 4.86 1.17
CA MET A 19 -4.10 4.49 2.30
C MET A 19 -4.62 3.06 2.14
N GLY A 20 -4.37 2.21 3.14
CA GLY A 20 -4.99 0.89 3.25
C GLY A 20 -6.38 0.96 3.90
N THR A 21 -7.24 0.00 3.58
CA THR A 21 -8.62 -0.07 4.12
C THR A 21 -8.84 -1.24 5.08
N TRP A 22 -7.88 -2.14 5.24
CA TRP A 22 -8.02 -3.31 6.10
C TRP A 22 -8.34 -2.93 7.56
N ARG A 23 -9.38 -3.56 8.13
CA ARG A 23 -9.92 -3.31 9.49
C ARG A 23 -10.46 -1.90 9.74
N THR A 24 -10.36 -0.98 8.80
CA THR A 24 -10.77 0.41 9.01
C THR A 24 -11.99 0.82 8.20
N PHE A 25 -12.25 0.14 7.07
CA PHE A 25 -13.38 0.40 6.18
C PHE A 25 -14.41 -0.74 6.15
N ASP A 26 -14.25 -1.79 6.95
CA ASP A 26 -15.32 -2.79 7.15
C ASP A 26 -16.38 -2.24 8.10
N VAL A 27 -17.19 -1.30 7.59
CA VAL A 27 -18.21 -0.60 8.37
C VAL A 27 -19.53 -0.53 7.60
N ARG A 28 -20.66 -0.45 8.34
CA ARG A 28 -22.02 -0.49 7.77
C ARG A 28 -22.87 0.71 8.13
N GLY A 29 -22.70 1.26 9.33
CA GLY A 29 -23.48 2.38 9.85
C GLY A 29 -23.18 3.69 9.13
N ALA A 30 -24.20 4.55 8.93
CA ALA A 30 -24.03 5.84 8.25
C ALA A 30 -22.95 6.74 8.92
N ALA A 31 -22.90 6.75 10.24
CA ALA A 31 -21.91 7.51 11.01
C ALA A 31 -20.48 7.00 10.76
N ASP A 32 -20.30 5.68 10.67
CA ASP A 32 -18.98 5.09 10.41
C ASP A 32 -18.54 5.30 8.97
N VAL A 33 -19.47 5.21 8.01
CA VAL A 33 -19.21 5.56 6.61
C VAL A 33 -18.84 7.03 6.47
N ALA A 34 -19.51 7.93 7.20
CA ALA A 34 -19.15 9.36 7.22
C ALA A 34 -17.75 9.59 7.81
N ARG A 35 -17.36 8.84 8.85
CA ARG A 35 -15.98 8.86 9.40
C ARG A 35 -14.96 8.36 8.36
N SER A 36 -15.26 7.27 7.67
CA SER A 36 -14.41 6.77 6.57
C SER A 36 -14.25 7.80 5.47
N ARG A 37 -15.32 8.54 5.14
CA ARG A 37 -15.26 9.67 4.19
C ARG A 37 -14.32 10.77 4.68
N ALA A 38 -14.38 11.15 5.95
CA ALA A 38 -13.50 12.17 6.52
C ALA A 38 -12.02 11.74 6.47
N VAL A 39 -11.71 10.46 6.68
CA VAL A 39 -10.35 9.92 6.48
C VAL A 39 -9.91 10.06 5.03
N LEU A 40 -10.79 9.72 4.10
CA LEU A 40 -10.53 9.81 2.66
C LEU A 40 -10.33 11.28 2.23
N ASP A 41 -11.10 12.23 2.79
CA ASP A 41 -10.97 13.66 2.53
C ASP A 41 -9.59 14.17 2.90
N GLU A 42 -9.06 13.77 4.05
CA GLU A 42 -7.68 14.09 4.47
C GLU A 42 -6.63 13.46 3.53
N ALA A 43 -6.86 12.23 3.07
CA ALA A 43 -5.97 11.58 2.11
C ALA A 43 -5.91 12.38 0.80
N TYR A 44 -7.05 12.75 0.24
CA TYR A 44 -7.11 13.58 -0.97
C TYR A 44 -6.45 14.94 -0.78
N ALA A 45 -6.76 15.63 0.33
CA ALA A 45 -6.20 16.94 0.64
C ALA A 45 -4.67 16.92 0.75
N ALA A 46 -4.11 15.80 1.22
CA ALA A 46 -2.66 15.60 1.36
C ALA A 46 -1.99 15.03 0.09
N GLY A 47 -2.75 14.68 -0.95
CA GLY A 47 -2.24 14.03 -2.16
C GLY A 47 -1.94 12.54 -2.03
N ALA A 48 -2.40 11.88 -0.95
CA ALA A 48 -2.29 10.43 -0.73
C ALA A 48 -3.41 9.70 -1.48
N THR A 49 -3.38 9.74 -2.79
CA THR A 49 -4.49 9.36 -3.69
C THR A 49 -4.45 7.92 -4.18
N LEU A 50 -3.60 7.06 -3.63
CA LEU A 50 -3.64 5.61 -3.85
C LEU A 50 -4.38 4.93 -2.69
N PHE A 51 -5.46 4.21 -3.00
CA PHE A 51 -6.30 3.52 -2.02
C PHE A 51 -6.26 2.02 -2.25
N ASP A 52 -5.84 1.27 -1.22
CA ASP A 52 -5.70 -0.20 -1.27
C ASP A 52 -6.86 -0.87 -0.53
N THR A 53 -7.49 -1.82 -1.20
CA THR A 53 -8.62 -2.59 -0.66
C THR A 53 -8.56 -4.06 -1.09
N SER A 54 -9.58 -4.86 -0.75
CA SER A 54 -9.70 -6.28 -1.11
C SER A 54 -11.11 -6.81 -0.81
N PRO A 55 -11.62 -7.76 -1.59
CA PRO A 55 -12.85 -8.50 -1.26
C PRO A 55 -12.75 -9.29 0.07
N MET A 56 -11.53 -9.56 0.56
CA MET A 56 -11.30 -10.16 1.86
C MET A 56 -11.61 -9.22 3.04
N TYR A 57 -11.76 -7.91 2.80
CA TYR A 57 -11.86 -6.90 3.86
C TYR A 57 -13.32 -6.52 4.19
N GLY A 58 -14.26 -7.46 4.07
CA GLY A 58 -15.67 -7.24 4.35
C GLY A 58 -16.31 -6.18 3.46
N GLU A 59 -16.86 -5.12 4.04
CA GLU A 59 -17.51 -4.04 3.32
C GLU A 59 -16.54 -3.00 2.71
N ALA A 60 -15.23 -3.16 2.89
CA ALA A 60 -14.26 -2.11 2.60
C ALA A 60 -14.28 -1.64 1.14
N GLU A 61 -14.43 -2.55 0.15
CA GLU A 61 -14.54 -2.17 -1.27
C GLU A 61 -15.76 -1.26 -1.51
N ARG A 62 -16.92 -1.66 -0.98
CA ARG A 62 -18.16 -0.86 -1.09
C ARG A 62 -18.03 0.49 -0.41
N VAL A 63 -17.51 0.50 0.82
CA VAL A 63 -17.33 1.75 1.60
C VAL A 63 -16.35 2.67 0.89
N LEU A 64 -15.25 2.15 0.36
CA LEU A 64 -14.28 2.93 -0.42
C LEU A 64 -14.97 3.55 -1.66
N SER A 65 -15.71 2.76 -2.42
CA SER A 65 -16.44 3.24 -3.61
C SER A 65 -17.39 4.38 -3.28
N VAL A 66 -18.28 4.21 -2.28
CA VAL A 66 -19.27 5.25 -1.94
C VAL A 66 -18.64 6.48 -1.30
N THR A 67 -17.50 6.34 -0.62
CA THR A 67 -16.81 7.49 -0.02
C THR A 67 -15.99 8.27 -1.04
N MET A 68 -15.42 7.62 -2.06
CA MET A 68 -14.79 8.31 -3.19
C MET A 68 -15.81 9.11 -3.99
N GLY A 69 -16.95 8.50 -4.33
CA GLY A 69 -17.99 9.15 -5.12
C GLY A 69 -17.44 9.74 -6.43
N ALA A 70 -17.78 10.98 -6.74
CA ALA A 70 -17.35 11.67 -7.95
C ALA A 70 -15.81 11.87 -8.07
N ARG A 71 -15.07 11.77 -6.95
CA ARG A 71 -13.59 11.91 -6.94
C ARG A 71 -12.83 10.66 -7.38
N ARG A 72 -13.53 9.60 -7.83
CA ARG A 72 -12.85 8.39 -8.35
C ARG A 72 -11.84 8.73 -9.45
N GLY A 73 -12.09 9.75 -10.26
CA GLY A 73 -11.18 10.19 -11.32
C GLY A 73 -9.81 10.67 -10.82
N ASP A 74 -9.75 11.19 -9.60
CA ASP A 74 -8.54 11.73 -8.96
C ASP A 74 -7.78 10.66 -8.15
N ALA A 75 -8.28 9.42 -8.11
CA ALA A 75 -7.74 8.34 -7.31
C ALA A 75 -7.10 7.23 -8.16
N LEU A 76 -6.13 6.56 -7.56
CA LEU A 76 -5.63 5.26 -7.98
C LEU A 76 -6.18 4.21 -7.01
N VAL A 77 -6.76 3.15 -7.55
CA VAL A 77 -7.29 2.03 -6.76
C VAL A 77 -6.40 0.82 -6.93
N ALA A 78 -5.88 0.31 -5.82
CA ALA A 78 -5.23 -0.98 -5.72
C ALA A 78 -6.22 -1.98 -5.11
N ASP A 79 -6.61 -3.00 -5.88
CA ASP A 79 -7.56 -4.01 -5.44
C ASP A 79 -7.00 -5.42 -5.65
N LYS A 80 -7.73 -6.45 -5.19
CA LYS A 80 -7.23 -7.81 -5.16
C LYS A 80 -8.28 -8.84 -5.60
N LEU A 81 -7.83 -9.93 -6.23
CA LEU A 81 -8.62 -11.16 -6.39
C LEU A 81 -8.29 -12.14 -5.29
N TRP A 82 -9.31 -12.59 -4.57
CA TRP A 82 -9.14 -13.52 -3.45
C TRP A 82 -10.20 -14.62 -3.48
N THR A 83 -9.98 -15.65 -4.29
CA THR A 83 -10.81 -16.86 -4.33
C THR A 83 -10.14 -17.96 -5.12
N SER A 84 -10.38 -19.21 -4.74
CA SER A 84 -10.01 -20.40 -5.53
C SER A 84 -11.04 -20.76 -6.60
N ASP A 85 -12.28 -20.27 -6.47
CA ASP A 85 -13.38 -20.50 -7.41
C ASP A 85 -13.30 -19.54 -8.60
N ASP A 86 -13.52 -20.05 -9.82
CA ASP A 86 -13.35 -19.26 -11.03
C ASP A 86 -14.53 -18.33 -11.31
N GLU A 87 -15.74 -18.75 -11.01
CA GLU A 87 -16.92 -17.92 -11.20
C GLU A 87 -16.96 -16.80 -10.14
N GLU A 88 -16.54 -17.10 -8.92
CA GLU A 88 -16.38 -16.05 -7.91
C GLU A 88 -15.29 -15.05 -8.30
N ALA A 89 -14.17 -15.48 -8.92
CA ALA A 89 -13.16 -14.57 -9.40
C ALA A 89 -13.72 -13.58 -10.46
N LYS A 90 -14.55 -14.07 -11.37
CA LYS A 90 -15.25 -13.21 -12.35
C LYS A 90 -16.21 -12.24 -11.66
N ARG A 91 -16.97 -12.72 -10.65
CA ARG A 91 -17.88 -11.87 -9.87
C ARG A 91 -17.11 -10.78 -9.10
N GLN A 92 -15.98 -11.12 -8.45
CA GLN A 92 -15.12 -10.14 -7.78
C GLN A 92 -14.63 -9.07 -8.75
N ALA A 93 -14.10 -9.49 -9.91
CA ALA A 93 -13.61 -8.56 -10.92
C ALA A 93 -14.73 -7.65 -11.47
N SER A 94 -15.87 -8.21 -11.83
CA SER A 94 -17.02 -7.42 -12.35
C SER A 94 -17.51 -6.42 -11.30
N ARG A 95 -17.57 -6.84 -10.03
CA ARG A 95 -17.99 -5.98 -8.92
C ARG A 95 -16.99 -4.82 -8.70
N ALA A 96 -15.68 -5.12 -8.70
CA ALA A 96 -14.65 -4.09 -8.58
C ALA A 96 -14.72 -3.07 -9.72
N LEU A 97 -14.87 -3.53 -10.97
CA LEU A 97 -15.03 -2.64 -12.11
C LEU A 97 -16.28 -1.76 -11.98
N ALA A 98 -17.42 -2.33 -11.54
CA ALA A 98 -18.66 -1.57 -11.33
C ALA A 98 -18.48 -0.49 -10.24
N TRP A 99 -17.78 -0.79 -9.15
CA TRP A 99 -17.53 0.17 -8.09
C TRP A 99 -16.52 1.26 -8.46
N TYR A 100 -15.56 0.94 -9.31
CA TYR A 100 -14.45 1.85 -9.61
C TYR A 100 -14.47 2.44 -11.02
N GLY A 101 -15.66 2.53 -11.62
CA GLY A 101 -15.85 3.23 -12.89
C GLY A 101 -15.20 2.54 -14.08
N GLY A 102 -15.24 1.21 -14.11
CA GLY A 102 -14.75 0.38 -15.21
C GLY A 102 -13.24 0.09 -15.17
N ARG A 103 -12.51 0.56 -14.16
CA ARG A 103 -11.06 0.38 -14.10
C ARG A 103 -10.53 0.18 -12.69
N VAL A 104 -9.60 -0.78 -12.53
CA VAL A 104 -8.71 -0.94 -11.36
C VAL A 104 -7.29 -0.57 -11.77
N ASP A 105 -6.61 0.31 -11.02
CA ASP A 105 -5.31 0.82 -11.43
C ASP A 105 -4.18 -0.17 -11.11
N VAL A 106 -4.23 -0.85 -9.95
CA VAL A 106 -3.31 -1.94 -9.57
C VAL A 106 -4.15 -3.13 -9.14
N TYR A 107 -4.16 -4.22 -9.91
CA TYR A 107 -4.96 -5.39 -9.54
C TYR A 107 -4.06 -6.58 -9.21
N GLN A 108 -4.23 -7.13 -8.01
CA GLN A 108 -3.28 -8.06 -7.42
C GLN A 108 -3.90 -9.43 -7.14
N VAL A 109 -3.13 -10.50 -7.27
CA VAL A 109 -3.51 -11.81 -6.74
C VAL A 109 -3.24 -11.83 -5.24
N HIS A 110 -4.30 -11.95 -4.43
CA HIS A 110 -4.23 -11.90 -2.97
C HIS A 110 -3.78 -13.25 -2.40
N ASN A 111 -2.74 -13.22 -1.58
CA ASN A 111 -2.16 -14.39 -0.90
C ASN A 111 -1.83 -15.54 -1.86
N LEU A 112 -1.46 -15.20 -3.11
CA LEU A 112 -1.06 -16.11 -4.17
C LEU A 112 -2.09 -17.22 -4.48
N VAL A 113 -3.37 -17.01 -4.13
CA VAL A 113 -4.46 -17.99 -4.33
C VAL A 113 -4.65 -18.25 -5.82
N ARG A 114 -4.33 -19.48 -6.28
CA ARG A 114 -4.40 -19.87 -7.69
C ARG A 114 -3.61 -18.92 -8.60
N VAL A 115 -2.44 -18.50 -8.15
CA VAL A 115 -1.69 -17.35 -8.68
C VAL A 115 -1.55 -17.39 -10.20
N GLU A 116 -1.14 -18.49 -10.81
CA GLU A 116 -0.96 -18.60 -12.26
C GLU A 116 -2.27 -18.30 -13.02
N LYS A 117 -3.38 -18.89 -12.56
CA LYS A 117 -4.67 -18.72 -13.21
C LYS A 117 -5.22 -17.31 -13.03
N ARG A 118 -5.03 -16.73 -11.86
CA ARG A 118 -5.47 -15.34 -11.57
C ARG A 118 -4.62 -14.33 -12.32
N LEU A 119 -3.30 -14.51 -12.38
CA LEU A 119 -2.44 -13.66 -13.20
C LEU A 119 -2.83 -13.70 -14.69
N ALA A 120 -3.15 -14.89 -15.22
CA ALA A 120 -3.63 -15.00 -16.60
C ALA A 120 -4.94 -14.24 -16.83
N MET A 121 -5.87 -14.25 -15.85
CA MET A 121 -7.10 -13.47 -15.91
C MET A 121 -6.81 -11.96 -15.85
N LEU A 122 -6.01 -11.51 -14.89
CA LEU A 122 -5.66 -10.10 -14.71
C LEU A 122 -4.89 -9.53 -15.92
N ASN A 123 -4.01 -10.32 -16.54
CA ASN A 123 -3.31 -9.91 -17.76
C ASN A 123 -4.28 -9.69 -18.93
N ARG A 124 -5.28 -10.55 -19.12
CA ARG A 124 -6.33 -10.30 -20.14
C ARG A 124 -7.08 -9.00 -19.86
N MET A 125 -7.46 -8.76 -18.59
CA MET A 125 -8.14 -7.51 -18.19
C MET A 125 -7.26 -6.27 -18.42
N ARG A 126 -5.94 -6.40 -18.26
CA ARG A 126 -4.98 -5.35 -18.61
C ARG A 126 -4.94 -5.11 -20.11
N ASP A 127 -4.87 -6.17 -20.90
CA ASP A 127 -4.83 -6.08 -22.36
C ASP A 127 -6.13 -5.50 -22.94
N GLU A 128 -7.26 -5.69 -22.24
CA GLU A 128 -8.57 -5.09 -22.49
C GLU A 128 -8.69 -3.63 -21.95
N GLY A 129 -7.70 -3.14 -21.21
CA GLY A 129 -7.65 -1.76 -20.70
C GLY A 129 -8.42 -1.50 -19.39
N SER A 130 -9.02 -2.53 -18.76
CA SER A 130 -9.73 -2.41 -17.48
C SER A 130 -8.81 -2.50 -16.25
N VAL A 131 -7.55 -2.94 -16.43
CA VAL A 131 -6.49 -2.97 -15.42
C VAL A 131 -5.27 -2.25 -15.98
N ARG A 132 -4.55 -1.47 -15.14
CA ARG A 132 -3.33 -0.80 -15.60
C ARG A 132 -2.08 -1.58 -15.22
N VAL A 133 -1.99 -2.08 -13.99
CA VAL A 133 -0.83 -2.79 -13.45
C VAL A 133 -1.30 -4.09 -12.80
N VAL A 134 -0.67 -5.21 -13.18
CA VAL A 134 -0.93 -6.54 -12.62
C VAL A 134 0.12 -6.87 -11.59
N GLY A 135 -0.32 -7.31 -10.40
CA GLY A 135 0.56 -7.61 -9.29
C GLY A 135 0.18 -8.85 -8.50
N ALA A 136 0.98 -9.11 -7.47
CA ALA A 136 0.73 -10.16 -6.49
C ALA A 136 1.09 -9.67 -5.08
N THR A 137 0.43 -10.24 -4.07
CA THR A 137 0.66 -9.87 -2.68
C THR A 137 0.61 -11.07 -1.76
N HIS A 138 1.46 -11.07 -0.75
CA HIS A 138 1.37 -11.98 0.38
C HIS A 138 1.91 -11.33 1.64
N TYR A 139 1.27 -11.62 2.79
CA TYR A 139 1.64 -11.01 4.07
C TYR A 139 2.62 -11.85 4.91
N GLN A 140 2.91 -13.10 4.51
CA GLN A 140 3.79 -14.00 5.24
C GLN A 140 5.14 -14.16 4.54
N HIS A 141 6.21 -14.24 5.32
CA HIS A 141 7.57 -14.46 4.82
C HIS A 141 7.74 -15.83 4.14
N SER A 142 6.95 -16.83 4.52
CA SER A 142 6.96 -18.16 3.88
C SER A 142 6.62 -18.14 2.39
N ALA A 143 5.95 -17.09 1.91
CA ALA A 143 5.61 -16.91 0.49
C ALA A 143 6.69 -16.14 -0.30
N TYR A 144 7.77 -15.69 0.33
CA TYR A 144 8.79 -14.87 -0.33
C TYR A 144 9.48 -15.60 -1.48
N ALA A 145 9.74 -16.90 -1.32
CA ALA A 145 10.33 -17.71 -2.41
C ALA A 145 9.42 -17.76 -3.66
N GLU A 146 8.10 -17.87 -3.46
CA GLU A 146 7.14 -17.86 -4.58
C GLU A 146 7.04 -16.48 -5.24
N LEU A 147 6.94 -15.40 -4.44
CA LEU A 147 6.98 -14.02 -4.96
C LEU A 147 8.26 -13.75 -5.74
N LEU A 148 9.42 -14.20 -5.24
CA LEU A 148 10.70 -14.07 -5.91
C LEU A 148 10.71 -14.82 -7.25
N GLY A 149 10.10 -16.02 -7.29
CA GLY A 149 9.90 -16.77 -8.54
C GLY A 149 9.07 -15.99 -9.56
N LEU A 150 7.98 -15.34 -9.14
CA LEU A 150 7.14 -14.52 -10.01
C LEU A 150 7.89 -13.29 -10.56
N ILE A 151 8.67 -12.61 -9.71
CA ILE A 151 9.52 -11.47 -10.11
C ILE A 151 10.54 -11.92 -11.15
N ARG A 152 11.31 -12.96 -10.87
CA ARG A 152 12.38 -13.47 -11.75
C ARG A 152 11.83 -13.95 -13.09
N ALA A 153 10.65 -14.54 -13.10
CA ALA A 153 9.96 -14.99 -14.31
C ALA A 153 9.26 -13.86 -15.10
N GLY A 154 9.27 -12.61 -14.60
CA GLY A 154 8.60 -11.48 -15.25
C GLY A 154 7.06 -11.58 -15.28
N LYS A 155 6.47 -12.32 -14.33
CA LYS A 155 5.01 -12.58 -14.31
C LYS A 155 4.20 -11.47 -13.63
N VAL A 156 4.84 -10.57 -12.91
CA VAL A 156 4.22 -9.46 -12.18
C VAL A 156 4.93 -8.14 -12.45
N GLN A 157 4.17 -7.07 -12.51
CA GLN A 157 4.68 -5.70 -12.65
C GLN A 157 4.80 -5.00 -11.29
N GLN A 158 4.12 -5.54 -10.26
CA GLN A 158 4.09 -4.99 -8.91
C GLN A 158 3.98 -6.11 -7.89
N ILE A 159 4.58 -5.91 -6.71
CA ILE A 159 4.37 -6.73 -5.51
C ILE A 159 3.94 -5.87 -4.33
N GLN A 160 3.09 -6.45 -3.44
CA GLN A 160 2.75 -5.83 -2.16
C GLN A 160 3.19 -6.76 -1.03
N ILE A 161 4.05 -6.26 -0.15
CA ILE A 161 4.74 -7.05 0.89
C ILE A 161 4.81 -6.29 2.22
N PRO A 162 4.90 -7.00 3.37
CA PRO A 162 5.24 -6.37 4.63
C PRO A 162 6.69 -5.89 4.62
N TYR A 163 6.90 -4.67 5.14
CA TYR A 163 8.20 -4.11 5.40
C TYR A 163 8.09 -2.94 6.38
N ASN A 164 8.92 -2.92 7.43
CA ASN A 164 8.97 -1.84 8.39
C ASN A 164 10.29 -1.88 9.18
N ALA A 165 10.48 -0.97 10.13
CA ALA A 165 11.72 -0.81 10.88
C ALA A 165 12.15 -2.05 11.69
N THR A 166 11.22 -2.96 12.03
CA THR A 166 11.49 -4.21 12.75
C THR A 166 11.32 -5.46 11.89
N ASP A 167 10.67 -5.35 10.73
CA ASP A 167 10.49 -6.43 9.75
C ASP A 167 11.21 -6.05 8.45
N ARG A 168 12.48 -6.47 8.33
CA ARG A 168 13.40 -6.06 7.26
C ARG A 168 13.79 -7.20 6.32
N LEU A 169 13.14 -8.36 6.43
CA LEU A 169 13.50 -9.54 5.62
C LEU A 169 13.44 -9.26 4.10
N ALA A 170 12.52 -8.40 3.67
CA ALA A 170 12.39 -8.02 2.26
C ALA A 170 13.65 -7.36 1.67
N GLU A 171 14.50 -6.73 2.50
CA GLU A 171 15.75 -6.09 2.06
C GLU A 171 16.77 -7.08 1.49
N GLN A 172 16.71 -8.36 1.90
CA GLN A 172 17.69 -9.36 1.53
C GLN A 172 17.57 -9.83 0.08
N GLU A 173 16.34 -10.12 -0.38
CA GLU A 173 16.14 -10.67 -1.73
C GLU A 173 15.02 -9.99 -2.53
N LEU A 174 13.86 -9.71 -1.91
CA LEU A 174 12.70 -9.22 -2.67
C LEU A 174 12.89 -7.81 -3.22
N LEU A 175 13.39 -6.88 -2.39
CA LEU A 175 13.63 -5.49 -2.83
C LEU A 175 14.73 -5.42 -3.89
N PRO A 176 15.89 -6.11 -3.76
CA PRO A 176 16.87 -6.20 -4.83
C PRO A 176 16.29 -6.78 -6.13
N ALA A 177 15.64 -7.94 -6.06
CA ALA A 177 15.08 -8.59 -7.25
C ALA A 177 14.00 -7.74 -7.92
N ALA A 178 13.15 -7.04 -7.15
CA ALA A 178 12.15 -6.13 -7.69
C ALA A 178 12.81 -4.95 -8.43
N ALA A 179 13.85 -4.35 -7.84
CA ALA A 179 14.60 -3.25 -8.46
C ALA A 179 15.26 -3.70 -9.77
N ASP A 180 15.96 -4.85 -9.77
CA ASP A 180 16.65 -5.40 -10.95
C ASP A 180 15.71 -5.71 -12.12
N ARG A 181 14.44 -6.01 -11.84
CA ARG A 181 13.41 -6.35 -12.82
C ARG A 181 12.41 -5.22 -13.10
N GLY A 182 12.59 -4.05 -12.50
CA GLY A 182 11.68 -2.93 -12.66
C GLY A 182 10.28 -3.21 -12.11
N VAL A 183 10.16 -4.10 -11.10
CA VAL A 183 8.88 -4.42 -10.45
C VAL A 183 8.58 -3.40 -9.37
N GLY A 184 7.40 -2.81 -9.40
CA GLY A 184 6.95 -1.85 -8.39
C GLY A 184 6.73 -2.50 -7.02
N VAL A 185 7.04 -1.79 -5.94
CA VAL A 185 6.85 -2.27 -4.57
C VAL A 185 5.91 -1.35 -3.81
N ILE A 186 4.80 -1.93 -3.33
CA ILE A 186 3.89 -1.31 -2.36
C ILE A 186 4.10 -2.01 -1.01
N VAL A 187 4.24 -1.22 0.05
CA VAL A 187 4.51 -1.76 1.39
C VAL A 187 3.24 -1.75 2.23
N MET A 188 2.83 -2.94 2.67
CA MET A 188 1.80 -3.13 3.70
C MET A 188 2.42 -3.24 5.10
N ARG A 189 1.60 -3.09 6.15
CA ARG A 189 2.02 -3.15 7.57
C ARG A 189 3.19 -2.22 7.93
N PRO A 190 3.24 -1.00 7.40
CA PRO A 190 4.37 -0.10 7.63
C PRO A 190 4.54 0.26 9.10
N LEU A 191 3.47 0.20 9.89
CA LEU A 191 3.44 0.50 11.33
C LEU A 191 3.26 -0.77 12.19
N GLY A 192 3.57 -1.98 11.65
CA GLY A 192 3.46 -3.24 12.35
C GLY A 192 2.05 -3.53 12.88
N GLU A 193 0.99 -3.27 12.08
CA GLU A 193 -0.42 -3.36 12.50
C GLU A 193 -0.73 -2.52 13.76
N GLY A 194 -0.02 -1.39 13.92
CA GLY A 194 -0.15 -0.49 15.06
C GLY A 194 0.74 -0.84 16.25
N ALA A 195 1.47 -1.97 16.23
CA ALA A 195 2.36 -2.35 17.33
C ALA A 195 3.49 -1.33 17.52
N LEU A 196 4.09 -0.85 16.43
CA LEU A 196 5.21 0.08 16.47
C LEU A 196 4.84 1.49 16.97
N VAL A 197 3.58 1.89 16.84
CA VAL A 197 3.11 3.20 17.29
C VAL A 197 2.49 3.17 18.69
N ARG A 198 2.41 2.02 19.35
CA ARG A 198 2.00 1.92 20.77
C ARG A 198 3.11 2.30 21.73
N ARG A 199 4.37 2.09 21.34
CA ARG A 199 5.56 2.47 22.10
C ARG A 199 6.18 3.70 21.46
N VAL A 200 5.67 4.87 21.84
CA VAL A 200 6.20 6.14 21.35
C VAL A 200 7.47 6.49 22.13
N PRO A 201 8.61 6.70 21.47
CA PRO A 201 9.81 7.19 22.11
C PRO A 201 9.56 8.56 22.78
N LYS A 202 10.43 8.91 23.74
CA LYS A 202 10.37 10.25 24.34
C LYS A 202 10.54 11.32 23.26
N PRO A 203 9.86 12.47 23.33
CA PRO A 203 9.94 13.52 22.31
C PRO A 203 11.38 13.91 21.97
N GLU A 204 12.27 14.00 22.97
CA GLU A 204 13.66 14.42 22.79
C GLU A 204 14.46 13.45 21.89
N THR A 205 14.03 12.18 21.81
CA THR A 205 14.70 11.20 20.93
C THR A 205 14.36 11.41 19.45
N LEU A 206 13.37 12.24 19.13
CA LEU A 206 13.03 12.59 17.75
C LEU A 206 13.80 13.81 17.25
N THR A 207 14.44 14.58 18.12
CA THR A 207 15.22 15.78 17.74
C THR A 207 16.24 15.54 16.63
N PRO A 208 17.02 14.43 16.61
CA PRO A 208 17.94 14.14 15.52
C PRO A 208 17.25 13.94 14.15
N LEU A 209 15.94 13.70 14.14
CA LEU A 209 15.16 13.47 12.92
C LEU A 209 14.42 14.73 12.40
N GLU A 210 14.45 15.83 13.15
CA GLU A 210 13.81 17.10 12.76
C GLU A 210 14.33 17.65 11.42
N PRO A 211 15.65 17.56 11.10
CA PRO A 211 16.16 18.02 9.80
C PRO A 211 15.52 17.29 8.60
N TYR A 212 15.01 16.08 8.82
CA TYR A 212 14.28 15.30 7.80
C TYR A 212 12.77 15.59 7.79
N GLY A 213 12.30 16.60 8.52
CA GLY A 213 10.90 17.00 8.61
C GLY A 213 10.04 16.03 9.44
N VAL A 214 10.65 15.18 10.27
CA VAL A 214 9.95 14.29 11.19
C VAL A 214 9.39 15.06 12.37
N ARG A 215 8.10 14.92 12.64
CA ARG A 215 7.39 15.58 13.75
C ARG A 215 6.68 14.60 14.68
N SER A 216 6.65 13.31 14.30
CA SER A 216 6.08 12.26 15.13
C SER A 216 6.75 10.92 14.88
N TRP A 217 6.56 9.99 15.81
CA TRP A 217 7.11 8.64 15.67
C TRP A 217 6.55 7.88 14.47
N ALA A 218 5.26 8.05 14.18
CA ALA A 218 4.66 7.45 12.99
C ALA A 218 5.33 7.96 11.71
N GLN A 219 5.65 9.26 11.63
CA GLN A 219 6.38 9.83 10.48
C GLN A 219 7.81 9.29 10.39
N ALA A 220 8.53 9.10 11.51
CA ALA A 220 9.85 8.49 11.51
C ALA A 220 9.82 7.08 10.92
N LEU A 221 8.85 6.25 11.34
CA LEU A 221 8.67 4.88 10.84
C LEU A 221 8.32 4.84 9.35
N LEU A 222 7.46 5.73 8.87
CA LEU A 222 7.11 5.81 7.45
C LEU A 222 8.28 6.30 6.60
N LYS A 223 9.01 7.31 7.07
CA LYS A 223 10.22 7.80 6.39
C LYS A 223 11.34 6.75 6.35
N PHE A 224 11.49 5.94 7.42
CA PHE A 224 12.42 4.80 7.39
C PHE A 224 12.20 3.91 6.16
N ILE A 225 10.94 3.59 5.86
CA ILE A 225 10.58 2.74 4.72
C ILE A 225 10.80 3.50 3.40
N LEU A 226 10.31 4.73 3.31
CA LEU A 226 10.35 5.53 2.08
C LEU A 226 11.74 6.04 1.70
N SER A 227 12.69 6.02 2.64
CA SER A 227 14.10 6.31 2.39
C SER A 227 14.82 5.18 1.66
N ASP A 228 14.19 3.99 1.51
CA ASP A 228 14.66 2.97 0.59
C ASP A 228 14.12 3.28 -0.81
N PRO A 229 14.99 3.61 -1.81
CA PRO A 229 14.54 4.02 -3.13
C PRO A 229 13.86 2.90 -3.92
N ARG A 230 13.96 1.64 -3.47
CA ARG A 230 13.28 0.48 -4.06
C ARG A 230 11.81 0.39 -3.65
N VAL A 231 11.37 1.17 -2.65
CA VAL A 231 9.98 1.25 -2.23
C VAL A 231 9.28 2.41 -2.94
N HIS A 232 8.13 2.15 -3.53
CA HIS A 232 7.40 3.15 -4.32
C HIS A 232 6.24 3.79 -3.56
N CYS A 233 5.54 3.01 -2.70
CA CYS A 233 4.41 3.49 -1.92
C CYS A 233 4.29 2.70 -0.61
N VAL A 234 3.84 3.36 0.46
CA VAL A 234 3.39 2.71 1.70
C VAL A 234 1.90 2.96 1.91
N ILE A 235 1.17 1.98 2.46
CA ILE A 235 -0.28 2.05 2.64
C ILE A 235 -0.69 1.88 4.11
N PRO A 236 -0.37 2.83 5.00
CA PRO A 236 -0.88 2.81 6.37
C PRO A 236 -2.41 2.88 6.37
N ALA A 237 -3.07 2.07 7.22
CA ALA A 237 -4.51 2.09 7.41
C ALA A 237 -4.88 2.81 8.71
N THR A 238 -5.92 3.64 8.68
CA THR A 238 -6.44 4.33 9.85
C THR A 238 -7.93 4.62 9.72
N SER A 239 -8.64 4.67 10.86
CA SER A 239 -10.02 5.14 10.96
C SER A 239 -10.12 6.58 11.49
N ARG A 240 -8.99 7.29 11.62
CA ARG A 240 -8.91 8.64 12.19
C ARG A 240 -8.37 9.64 11.17
N PRO A 241 -9.13 10.70 10.83
CA PRO A 241 -8.70 11.72 9.86
C PRO A 241 -7.36 12.38 10.25
N GLU A 242 -7.18 12.70 11.53
CA GLU A 242 -5.97 13.33 12.05
C GLU A 242 -4.72 12.43 11.87
N ARG A 243 -4.89 11.09 11.97
CA ARG A 243 -3.81 10.15 11.72
C ARG A 243 -3.48 10.03 10.23
N MET A 244 -4.48 10.16 9.37
CA MET A 244 -4.23 10.18 7.91
C MET A 244 -3.39 11.41 7.54
N ARG A 245 -3.73 12.58 8.07
CA ARG A 245 -2.95 13.82 7.88
C ARG A 245 -1.53 13.67 8.43
N GLU A 246 -1.37 13.09 9.62
CA GLU A 246 -0.07 12.82 10.24
C GLU A 246 0.79 11.91 9.35
N ASN A 247 0.23 10.77 8.91
CA ASN A 247 0.93 9.82 8.05
C ASN A 247 1.36 10.47 6.73
N ALA A 248 0.46 11.21 6.09
CA ALA A 248 0.74 11.89 4.83
C ALA A 248 1.87 12.92 4.95
N GLY A 249 2.06 13.51 6.13
CA GLY A 249 3.17 14.42 6.41
C GLY A 249 4.56 13.78 6.27
N ALA A 250 4.67 12.45 6.26
CA ALA A 250 5.93 11.76 5.99
C ALA A 250 6.27 11.67 4.49
N GLY A 251 5.35 12.04 3.60
CA GLY A 251 5.45 11.78 2.15
C GLY A 251 6.25 12.80 1.35
N SER A 252 7.19 13.52 1.96
CA SER A 252 8.02 14.50 1.26
C SER A 252 9.49 14.44 1.71
N PRO A 253 10.47 14.74 0.81
CA PRO A 253 11.86 14.87 1.20
C PRO A 253 12.06 16.00 2.24
N PRO A 254 13.24 16.04 2.90
CA PRO A 254 14.38 15.14 2.72
C PRO A 254 14.13 13.75 3.31
N TRP A 255 14.71 12.72 2.64
CA TRP A 255 14.66 11.33 3.10
C TRP A 255 15.78 11.08 4.12
N LEU A 256 15.57 10.08 5.01
CA LEU A 256 16.58 9.69 5.99
C LEU A 256 17.81 9.13 5.26
N ASP A 257 18.99 9.54 5.67
CA ASP A 257 20.23 8.86 5.31
C ASP A 257 20.40 7.53 6.08
N ASP A 258 21.48 6.82 5.82
CA ASP A 258 21.70 5.49 6.41
C ASP A 258 21.83 5.53 7.93
N ASP A 259 22.47 6.58 8.48
CA ASP A 259 22.63 6.77 9.93
C ASP A 259 21.29 7.03 10.61
N ALA A 260 20.48 7.92 10.04
CA ALA A 260 19.14 8.22 10.53
C ALA A 260 18.20 7.02 10.38
N ARG A 261 18.28 6.25 9.29
CA ARG A 261 17.55 4.98 9.14
C ARG A 261 17.97 3.97 10.22
N ALA A 262 19.26 3.79 10.42
CA ALA A 262 19.78 2.90 11.48
C ALA A 262 19.33 3.35 12.88
N TYR A 263 19.27 4.67 13.11
CA TYR A 263 18.77 5.25 14.36
C TYR A 263 17.30 4.89 14.59
N VAL A 264 16.43 5.10 13.59
CA VAL A 264 15.00 4.74 13.68
C VAL A 264 14.82 3.24 13.93
N ALA A 265 15.58 2.39 13.24
CA ALA A 265 15.52 0.94 13.44
C ALA A 265 15.88 0.52 14.88
N ARG A 266 16.94 1.13 15.46
CA ARG A 266 17.31 0.89 16.86
C ARG A 266 16.23 1.31 17.85
N LEU A 267 15.59 2.46 17.63
CA LEU A 267 14.48 2.90 18.46
C LEU A 267 13.25 1.98 18.36
N ALA A 268 12.96 1.49 17.16
CA ALA A 268 11.82 0.60 16.93
C ALA A 268 12.00 -0.78 17.56
N ALA A 269 13.25 -1.22 17.81
CA ALA A 269 13.56 -2.52 18.41
C ALA A 269 13.51 -2.51 19.97
N GLN A 270 13.39 -1.35 20.62
CA GLN A 270 13.25 -1.19 22.08
C GLN A 270 11.79 -1.40 22.53
#